data_cf8da3600d55124fe2bd99c13b0957d9
#
_entry.id   cf8da3600d55124fe2bd99c13b0957d9
#
_cell.length_a   1.000
_cell.length_b   1.000
_cell.length_c   1.000
_cell.angle_alpha   90.00
_cell.angle_beta   90.00
_cell.angle_gamma   90.00
#
_symmetry.space_group_name_H-M   'P 1'
#
loop_
_entity.id
_entity.type
_entity.pdbx_description
1 polymer ?
#
loop_
_entity_poly.entity_id
_entity_poly.type
_entity_poly.pdbx_seq_one_letter_code
_entity_poly.pdbx_strand_id
1 'polypeptide(L)'
;MLPFRLRTWLQTVSGQILAAAFATGAWSAAARLGLFGREMVVARLFGTSADLDTWLLAFTIVTFAGVLLGGAFGAAFVPAYVRAMQRDDESADRLLRETGGWGLSRIGVLMLLLALLLPAAPIAFPQVGSQLLVVLAYVMLPVFPLITLRGCLAAVLNARRQFALASGVLVVTPLLTIVILLLQPREWGVYGLAIGTVLGHAAEVAILWLALRRFHPVAWPLRPGTGPDAPVRTVIVQYRHLLIGASLWATAPLVDNAMAVQLGAGSLSTLRFGVNITNAIVAFGASALATAVLPSFSHLAATDRAALRRSLRTWVRIALVTTAPITLILLVV
;
A
#
# COMPACT_ATOMS: atom_id res chain seq x y z
N MET A 1 -24.88 5.85 -24.88
CA MET A 1 -24.68 4.63 -25.70
C MET A 1 -23.28 4.68 -26.31
N LEU A 2 -22.40 3.74 -25.98
CA LEU A 2 -21.06 3.65 -26.61
C LEU A 2 -21.18 3.22 -28.08
N PRO A 3 -20.42 3.81 -29.00
CA PRO A 3 -20.48 3.44 -30.41
C PRO A 3 -20.11 1.96 -30.62
N PHE A 4 -20.79 1.30 -31.54
CA PHE A 4 -20.70 -0.15 -31.77
C PHE A 4 -19.26 -0.67 -31.95
N ARG A 5 -18.37 0.11 -32.60
CA ARG A 5 -16.93 -0.21 -32.75
C ARG A 5 -16.15 -0.25 -31.44
N LEU A 6 -16.50 0.58 -30.46
CA LEU A 6 -15.89 0.55 -29.12
C LEU A 6 -16.32 -0.70 -28.34
N ARG A 7 -17.55 -1.15 -28.54
CA ARG A 7 -18.10 -2.33 -27.85
C ARG A 7 -17.45 -3.62 -28.35
N THR A 8 -17.23 -3.74 -29.67
CA THR A 8 -16.53 -4.89 -30.27
C THR A 8 -15.05 -4.91 -29.94
N TRP A 9 -14.39 -3.75 -29.87
CA TRP A 9 -12.98 -3.64 -29.50
C TRP A 9 -12.74 -3.99 -28.02
N LEU A 10 -13.61 -3.57 -27.11
CA LEU A 10 -13.56 -3.93 -25.68
C LEU A 10 -13.76 -5.43 -25.44
N GLN A 11 -14.28 -6.18 -26.39
CA GLN A 11 -14.41 -7.63 -26.31
C GLN A 11 -13.11 -8.37 -26.71
N THR A 12 -12.16 -7.68 -27.34
CA THR A 12 -10.83 -8.26 -27.62
C THR A 12 -10.00 -8.35 -26.34
N VAL A 13 -9.10 -9.33 -26.26
CA VAL A 13 -8.17 -9.51 -25.13
C VAL A 13 -7.37 -8.23 -24.86
N SER A 14 -6.91 -7.56 -25.92
CA SER A 14 -6.19 -6.28 -25.81
C SER A 14 -7.08 -5.16 -25.26
N GLY A 15 -8.35 -5.09 -25.68
CA GLY A 15 -9.33 -4.12 -25.18
C GLY A 15 -9.65 -4.33 -23.70
N GLN A 16 -9.79 -5.57 -23.27
CA GLN A 16 -10.02 -5.90 -21.84
C GLN A 16 -8.83 -5.54 -20.96
N ILE A 17 -7.60 -5.82 -21.42
CA ILE A 17 -6.39 -5.44 -20.70
C ILE A 17 -6.27 -3.93 -20.58
N LEU A 18 -6.56 -3.19 -21.66
CA LEU A 18 -6.49 -1.73 -21.65
C LEU A 18 -7.57 -1.10 -20.75
N ALA A 19 -8.79 -1.62 -20.81
CA ALA A 19 -9.87 -1.18 -19.92
C ALA A 19 -9.55 -1.45 -18.44
N ALA A 20 -8.99 -2.62 -18.12
CA ALA A 20 -8.55 -2.94 -16.78
C ALA A 20 -7.41 -2.02 -16.30
N ALA A 21 -6.42 -1.76 -17.17
CA ALA A 21 -5.30 -0.85 -16.87
C ALA A 21 -5.80 0.59 -16.66
N PHE A 22 -6.73 1.06 -17.50
CA PHE A 22 -7.32 2.39 -17.35
C PHE A 22 -8.13 2.51 -16.05
N ALA A 23 -8.98 1.52 -15.75
CA ALA A 23 -9.76 1.51 -14.51
C ALA A 23 -8.85 1.48 -13.28
N THR A 24 -7.81 0.65 -13.28
CA THR A 24 -6.83 0.58 -12.20
C THR A 24 -6.07 1.90 -12.05
N GLY A 25 -5.66 2.52 -13.15
CA GLY A 25 -5.00 3.82 -13.16
C GLY A 25 -5.89 4.94 -12.62
N ALA A 26 -7.17 4.98 -13.05
CA ALA A 26 -8.14 5.96 -12.57
C ALA A 26 -8.40 5.83 -11.06
N TRP A 27 -8.58 4.61 -10.56
CA TRP A 27 -8.74 4.36 -9.12
C TRP A 27 -7.48 4.70 -8.33
N SER A 28 -6.29 4.40 -8.87
CA SER A 28 -5.03 4.78 -8.24
C SER A 28 -4.85 6.30 -8.17
N ALA A 29 -5.25 7.01 -9.22
CA ALA A 29 -5.26 8.48 -9.24
C ALA A 29 -6.26 9.04 -8.21
N ALA A 30 -7.48 8.50 -8.15
CA ALA A 30 -8.49 8.88 -7.16
C ALA A 30 -8.00 8.65 -5.72
N ALA A 31 -7.32 7.53 -5.45
CA ALA A 31 -6.73 7.26 -4.14
C ALA A 31 -5.64 8.28 -3.77
N ARG A 32 -4.80 8.67 -4.73
CA ARG A 32 -3.77 9.71 -4.51
C ARG A 32 -4.37 11.09 -4.27
N LEU A 33 -5.42 11.45 -5.01
CA LEU A 33 -6.16 12.70 -4.77
C LEU A 33 -6.82 12.70 -3.40
N GLY A 34 -7.41 11.57 -2.99
CA GLY A 34 -7.96 11.39 -1.65
C GLY A 34 -6.91 11.54 -0.55
N LEU A 35 -5.74 10.92 -0.73
CA LEU A 35 -4.60 11.09 0.19
C LEU A 35 -4.13 12.53 0.25
N PHE A 36 -3.98 13.20 -0.88
CA PHE A 36 -3.58 14.61 -0.92
C PHE A 36 -4.62 15.51 -0.23
N GLY A 37 -5.92 15.29 -0.50
CA GLY A 37 -7.01 15.99 0.19
C GLY A 37 -6.98 15.77 1.70
N ARG A 38 -6.71 14.55 2.17
CA ARG A 38 -6.52 14.26 3.59
C ARG A 38 -5.35 15.06 4.17
N GLU A 39 -4.20 15.08 3.49
CA GLU A 39 -3.04 15.84 3.96
C GLU A 39 -3.33 17.35 4.04
N MET A 40 -4.10 17.91 3.11
CA MET A 40 -4.54 19.31 3.17
C MET A 40 -5.41 19.60 4.40
N VAL A 41 -6.35 18.69 4.72
CA VAL A 41 -7.19 18.81 5.92
C VAL A 41 -6.34 18.68 7.19
N VAL A 42 -5.43 17.71 7.23
CA VAL A 42 -4.49 17.52 8.36
C VAL A 42 -3.61 18.76 8.54
N ALA A 43 -3.02 19.28 7.47
CA ALA A 43 -2.20 20.49 7.53
C ALA A 43 -2.98 21.72 8.03
N ARG A 44 -4.25 21.85 7.60
CA ARG A 44 -5.13 22.96 8.06
C ARG A 44 -5.51 22.85 9.53
N LEU A 45 -5.74 21.64 10.04
CA LEU A 45 -6.22 21.41 11.41
C LEU A 45 -5.09 21.37 12.43
N PHE A 46 -3.96 20.80 12.06
CA PHE A 46 -2.87 20.48 13.01
C PHE A 46 -1.58 21.28 12.70
N GLY A 47 -1.42 21.78 11.47
CA GLY A 47 -0.18 22.47 11.07
C GLY A 47 1.05 21.58 11.20
N THR A 48 2.11 22.12 11.82
CA THR A 48 3.35 21.43 12.17
C THR A 48 3.46 21.28 13.70
N SER A 49 2.41 20.76 14.33
CA SER A 49 2.36 20.63 15.79
C SER A 49 3.12 19.40 16.30
N ALA A 50 3.58 19.47 17.55
CA ALA A 50 4.21 18.35 18.25
C ALA A 50 3.27 17.11 18.36
N ASP A 51 1.96 17.34 18.50
CA ASP A 51 0.97 16.28 18.56
C ASP A 51 0.85 15.54 17.22
N LEU A 52 0.93 16.28 16.09
CA LEU A 52 0.96 15.67 14.76
C LEU A 52 2.24 14.85 14.56
N ASP A 53 3.39 15.35 15.00
CA ASP A 53 4.65 14.60 14.95
C ASP A 53 4.57 13.31 15.77
N THR A 54 3.96 13.38 16.95
CA THR A 54 3.72 12.21 17.80
C THR A 54 2.83 11.18 17.09
N TRP A 55 1.75 11.64 16.44
CA TRP A 55 0.89 10.76 15.65
C TRP A 55 1.63 10.14 14.46
N LEU A 56 2.41 10.92 13.73
CA LEU A 56 3.20 10.44 12.58
C LEU A 56 4.22 9.37 13.00
N LEU A 57 4.86 9.57 14.14
CA LEU A 57 5.80 8.58 14.69
C LEU A 57 5.07 7.30 15.10
N ALA A 58 3.95 7.39 15.83
CA ALA A 58 3.11 6.25 16.20
C ALA A 58 2.64 5.49 14.96
N PHE A 59 2.17 6.22 13.93
CA PHE A 59 1.76 5.65 12.65
C PHE A 59 2.91 4.91 11.96
N THR A 60 4.11 5.50 11.93
CA THR A 60 5.28 4.88 11.32
C THR A 60 5.64 3.57 12.00
N ILE A 61 5.71 3.56 13.34
CA ILE A 61 6.03 2.35 14.12
C ILE A 61 5.04 1.22 13.84
N VAL A 62 3.74 1.54 13.87
CA VAL A 62 2.68 0.53 13.69
C VAL A 62 2.57 0.06 12.25
N THR A 63 2.72 0.95 11.26
CA THR A 63 2.51 0.60 9.86
C THR A 63 3.71 -0.02 9.18
N PHE A 64 4.92 0.22 9.68
CA PHE A 64 6.16 -0.31 9.11
C PHE A 64 6.09 -1.83 8.89
N ALA A 65 5.78 -2.59 9.94
CA ALA A 65 5.66 -4.03 9.85
C ALA A 65 4.50 -4.47 8.93
N GLY A 66 3.37 -3.77 8.97
CA GLY A 66 2.19 -4.08 8.15
C GLY A 66 2.44 -3.91 6.64
N VAL A 67 3.08 -2.82 6.25
CA VAL A 67 3.43 -2.55 4.84
C VAL A 67 4.48 -3.53 4.34
N LEU A 68 5.51 -3.80 5.15
CA LEU A 68 6.57 -4.75 4.82
C LEU A 68 6.00 -6.15 4.60
N LEU A 69 5.21 -6.65 5.55
CA LEU A 69 4.67 -8.00 5.50
C LEU A 69 3.62 -8.15 4.39
N GLY A 70 2.72 -7.20 4.23
CA GLY A 70 1.66 -7.24 3.23
C GLY A 70 2.19 -7.14 1.79
N GLY A 71 3.18 -6.28 1.55
CA GLY A 71 3.78 -6.09 0.23
C GLY A 71 4.56 -7.32 -0.26
N ALA A 72 5.45 -7.83 0.58
CA ALA A 72 6.22 -9.04 0.28
C ALA A 72 5.32 -10.27 0.10
N PHE A 73 4.23 -10.37 0.89
CA PHE A 73 3.25 -11.45 0.75
C PHE A 73 2.60 -11.46 -0.63
N GLY A 74 2.09 -10.33 -1.11
CA GLY A 74 1.45 -10.24 -2.42
C GLY A 74 2.37 -10.71 -3.55
N ALA A 75 3.63 -10.30 -3.53
CA ALA A 75 4.61 -10.67 -4.53
C ALA A 75 4.96 -12.18 -4.53
N ALA A 76 4.95 -12.83 -3.36
CA ALA A 76 5.16 -14.28 -3.25
C ALA A 76 3.90 -15.10 -3.58
N PHE A 77 2.74 -14.64 -3.10
CA PHE A 77 1.49 -15.38 -3.17
C PHE A 77 0.86 -15.39 -4.55
N VAL A 78 0.79 -14.24 -5.24
CA VAL A 78 0.08 -14.11 -6.53
C VAL A 78 0.56 -15.12 -7.58
N PRO A 79 1.87 -15.29 -7.85
CA PRO A 79 2.33 -16.27 -8.83
C PRO A 79 2.02 -17.72 -8.45
N ALA A 80 2.09 -18.04 -7.15
CA ALA A 80 1.77 -19.39 -6.65
C ALA A 80 0.26 -19.67 -6.78
N TYR A 81 -0.58 -18.71 -6.42
CA TYR A 81 -2.02 -18.84 -6.49
C TYR A 81 -2.52 -18.93 -7.93
N VAL A 82 -1.98 -18.13 -8.86
CA VAL A 82 -2.31 -18.24 -10.28
C VAL A 82 -1.96 -19.63 -10.86
N ARG A 83 -0.78 -20.18 -10.49
CA ARG A 83 -0.41 -21.54 -10.89
C ARG A 83 -1.34 -22.61 -10.30
N ALA A 84 -1.79 -22.43 -9.07
CA ALA A 84 -2.76 -23.34 -8.46
C ALA A 84 -4.12 -23.28 -9.18
N MET A 85 -4.61 -22.07 -9.49
CA MET A 85 -5.84 -21.89 -10.28
C MET A 85 -5.79 -22.51 -11.68
N GLN A 86 -4.60 -22.57 -12.30
CA GLN A 86 -4.44 -23.22 -13.62
C GLN A 86 -4.54 -24.76 -13.54
N ARG A 87 -4.38 -25.35 -12.36
CA ARG A 87 -4.57 -26.79 -12.16
C ARG A 87 -6.04 -27.10 -11.89
N ASP A 88 -6.56 -26.56 -10.82
CA ASP A 88 -7.96 -26.67 -10.41
C ASP A 88 -8.28 -25.66 -9.30
N ASP A 89 -9.57 -25.34 -9.13
CA ASP A 89 -10.04 -24.41 -8.11
C ASP A 89 -9.81 -24.95 -6.67
N GLU A 90 -9.85 -26.28 -6.48
CA GLU A 90 -9.63 -26.91 -5.16
C GLU A 90 -8.19 -26.69 -4.67
N SER A 91 -7.20 -26.84 -5.56
CA SER A 91 -5.78 -26.55 -5.28
C SER A 91 -5.57 -25.08 -4.91
N ALA A 92 -6.25 -24.17 -5.60
CA ALA A 92 -6.19 -22.72 -5.32
C ALA A 92 -6.80 -22.43 -3.95
N ASP A 93 -7.95 -22.98 -3.64
CA ASP A 93 -8.63 -22.81 -2.35
C ASP A 93 -7.85 -23.43 -1.20
N ARG A 94 -7.25 -24.59 -1.41
CA ARG A 94 -6.36 -25.23 -0.43
C ARG A 94 -5.16 -24.35 -0.13
N LEU A 95 -4.48 -23.82 -1.16
CA LEU A 95 -3.35 -22.89 -1.00
C LEU A 95 -3.77 -21.64 -0.23
N LEU A 96 -4.93 -21.07 -0.53
CA LEU A 96 -5.45 -19.89 0.14
C LEU A 96 -5.72 -20.16 1.62
N ARG A 97 -6.36 -21.28 1.95
CA ARG A 97 -6.66 -21.67 3.35
C ARG A 97 -5.39 -21.90 4.16
N GLU A 98 -4.43 -22.63 3.61
CA GLU A 98 -3.17 -22.94 4.30
C GLU A 98 -2.31 -21.70 4.49
N THR A 99 -2.19 -20.87 3.43
CA THR A 99 -1.39 -19.63 3.49
C THR A 99 -2.06 -18.59 4.38
N GLY A 100 -3.39 -18.47 4.32
CA GLY A 100 -4.17 -17.59 5.18
C GLY A 100 -4.06 -17.98 6.66
N GLY A 101 -4.15 -19.26 6.99
CA GLY A 101 -3.99 -19.76 8.36
C GLY A 101 -2.58 -19.52 8.90
N TRP A 102 -1.56 -19.79 8.08
CA TRP A 102 -0.18 -19.47 8.43
C TRP A 102 0.04 -17.97 8.65
N GLY A 103 -0.44 -17.14 7.73
CA GLY A 103 -0.32 -15.68 7.81
C GLY A 103 -1.00 -15.10 9.03
N LEU A 104 -2.25 -15.51 9.29
CA LEU A 104 -3.04 -15.00 10.41
C LEU A 104 -2.40 -15.32 11.77
N SER A 105 -1.84 -16.53 11.95
CA SER A 105 -1.14 -16.91 13.17
C SER A 105 0.12 -16.06 13.39
N ARG A 106 0.86 -15.73 12.33
CA ARG A 106 2.07 -14.88 12.43
C ARG A 106 1.73 -13.42 12.70
N ILE A 107 0.69 -12.90 12.06
CA ILE A 107 0.18 -11.54 12.33
C ILE A 107 -0.20 -11.41 13.80
N GLY A 108 -0.89 -12.40 14.39
CA GLY A 108 -1.27 -12.38 15.79
C GLY A 108 -0.05 -12.34 16.72
N VAL A 109 0.95 -13.20 16.48
CA VAL A 109 2.20 -13.22 17.27
C VAL A 109 2.95 -11.89 17.15
N LEU A 110 3.10 -11.35 15.94
CA LEU A 110 3.81 -10.09 15.72
C LEU A 110 3.07 -8.90 16.30
N MET A 111 1.73 -8.90 16.26
CA MET A 111 0.91 -7.89 16.93
C MET A 111 1.12 -7.91 18.44
N LEU A 112 1.17 -9.09 19.05
CA LEU A 112 1.44 -9.24 20.47
C LEU A 112 2.85 -8.75 20.82
N LEU A 113 3.86 -9.13 20.05
CA LEU A 113 5.23 -8.66 20.23
C LEU A 113 5.33 -7.13 20.12
N LEU A 114 4.69 -6.56 19.10
CA LEU A 114 4.64 -5.11 18.93
C LEU A 114 3.95 -4.45 20.13
N ALA A 115 2.81 -4.97 20.60
CA ALA A 115 2.12 -4.46 21.78
C ALA A 115 3.00 -4.45 23.03
N LEU A 116 3.81 -5.51 23.22
CA LEU A 116 4.74 -5.62 24.36
C LEU A 116 5.92 -4.65 24.24
N LEU A 117 6.32 -4.28 23.03
CA LEU A 117 7.44 -3.36 22.77
C LEU A 117 7.02 -1.88 22.80
N LEU A 118 5.74 -1.55 22.58
CA LEU A 118 5.25 -0.16 22.54
C LEU A 118 5.59 0.66 23.79
N PRO A 119 5.54 0.14 25.03
CA PRO A 119 5.92 0.91 26.22
C PRO A 119 7.40 1.35 26.23
N ALA A 120 8.26 0.70 25.44
CA ALA A 120 9.66 1.09 25.31
C ALA A 120 9.89 2.21 24.26
N ALA A 121 8.89 2.57 23.46
CA ALA A 121 9.01 3.61 22.43
C ALA A 121 9.48 4.97 23.00
N PRO A 122 9.02 5.46 24.17
CA PRO A 122 9.53 6.69 24.75
C PRO A 122 11.01 6.67 25.12
N ILE A 123 11.59 5.50 25.38
CA ILE A 123 13.03 5.36 25.66
C ILE A 123 13.83 5.63 24.39
N ALA A 124 13.31 5.18 23.24
CA ALA A 124 13.95 5.41 21.95
C ALA A 124 13.72 6.84 21.41
N PHE A 125 12.62 7.49 21.80
CA PHE A 125 12.20 8.81 21.31
C PHE A 125 11.81 9.74 22.46
N PRO A 126 12.76 10.15 23.31
CA PRO A 126 12.47 10.97 24.50
C PRO A 126 12.01 12.40 24.16
N GLN A 127 12.23 12.85 22.91
CA GLN A 127 11.86 14.19 22.44
C GLN A 127 10.36 14.34 22.15
N VAL A 128 9.64 13.22 22.03
CA VAL A 128 8.20 13.19 21.72
C VAL A 128 7.42 12.95 23.00
N GLY A 129 6.23 13.53 23.12
CA GLY A 129 5.36 13.36 24.29
C GLY A 129 5.13 11.88 24.61
N SER A 130 5.81 11.38 25.65
CA SER A 130 5.94 9.94 25.94
C SER A 130 4.60 9.23 26.12
N GLN A 131 3.68 9.85 26.88
CA GLN A 131 2.37 9.27 27.17
C GLN A 131 1.47 9.29 25.93
N LEU A 132 1.44 10.39 25.18
CA LEU A 132 0.64 10.52 23.96
C LEU A 132 1.10 9.53 22.88
N LEU A 133 2.42 9.34 22.72
CA LEU A 133 2.99 8.38 21.77
C LEU A 133 2.48 6.96 22.03
N VAL A 134 2.57 6.51 23.28
CA VAL A 134 2.16 5.15 23.66
C VAL A 134 0.66 4.97 23.48
N VAL A 135 -0.16 5.93 23.91
CA VAL A 135 -1.63 5.86 23.74
C VAL A 135 -2.00 5.81 22.27
N LEU A 136 -1.46 6.70 21.44
CA LEU A 136 -1.72 6.71 20.00
C LEU A 136 -1.27 5.41 19.32
N ALA A 137 -0.10 4.88 19.68
CA ALA A 137 0.40 3.62 19.15
C ALA A 137 -0.51 2.44 19.51
N TYR A 138 -1.05 2.38 20.73
CA TYR A 138 -2.04 1.37 21.11
C TYR A 138 -3.37 1.54 20.37
N VAL A 139 -3.90 2.77 20.26
CA VAL A 139 -5.12 3.04 19.48
C VAL A 139 -4.94 2.60 18.03
N MET A 140 -3.75 2.82 17.46
CA MET A 140 -3.45 2.50 16.07
C MET A 140 -2.93 1.06 15.87
N LEU A 141 -2.68 0.30 16.93
CA LEU A 141 -2.16 -1.07 16.84
C LEU A 141 -2.97 -1.97 15.89
N PRO A 142 -4.33 -1.89 15.82
CA PRO A 142 -5.12 -2.65 14.85
C PRO A 142 -4.78 -2.34 13.38
N VAL A 143 -4.18 -1.18 13.08
CA VAL A 143 -3.79 -0.82 11.70
C VAL A 143 -2.78 -1.81 11.13
N PHE A 144 -1.86 -2.32 11.96
CA PHE A 144 -0.87 -3.33 11.54
C PHE A 144 -1.51 -4.58 10.90
N PRO A 145 -2.38 -5.34 11.58
CA PRO A 145 -3.05 -6.49 10.98
C PRO A 145 -3.97 -6.08 9.83
N LEU A 146 -4.65 -4.95 9.91
CA LEU A 146 -5.56 -4.48 8.87
C LEU A 146 -4.84 -4.20 7.55
N ILE A 147 -3.69 -3.50 7.56
CA ILE A 147 -2.88 -3.26 6.35
C ILE A 147 -2.39 -4.59 5.77
N THR A 148 -1.92 -5.51 6.61
CA THR A 148 -1.44 -6.82 6.16
C THR A 148 -2.57 -7.63 5.53
N LEU A 149 -3.74 -7.72 6.19
CA LEU A 149 -4.92 -8.42 5.67
C LEU A 149 -5.41 -7.79 4.36
N ARG A 150 -5.47 -6.46 4.29
CA ARG A 150 -5.80 -5.75 3.05
C ARG A 150 -4.87 -6.15 1.92
N GLY A 151 -3.55 -6.18 2.16
CA GLY A 151 -2.55 -6.60 1.18
C GLY A 151 -2.79 -8.04 0.71
N CYS A 152 -3.10 -8.97 1.62
CA CYS A 152 -3.41 -10.36 1.30
C CYS A 152 -4.70 -10.48 0.46
N LEU A 153 -5.78 -9.81 0.86
CA LEU A 153 -7.06 -9.83 0.12
C LEU A 153 -6.92 -9.19 -1.27
N ALA A 154 -6.21 -8.07 -1.37
CA ALA A 154 -5.90 -7.44 -2.64
C ALA A 154 -5.07 -8.36 -3.56
N ALA A 155 -4.13 -9.12 -3.01
CA ALA A 155 -3.35 -10.09 -3.78
C ALA A 155 -4.22 -11.20 -4.38
N VAL A 156 -5.19 -11.73 -3.63
CA VAL A 156 -6.16 -12.71 -4.13
C VAL A 156 -7.02 -12.13 -5.25
N LEU A 157 -7.57 -10.93 -5.04
CA LEU A 157 -8.40 -10.25 -6.04
C LEU A 157 -7.60 -9.91 -7.31
N ASN A 158 -6.34 -9.47 -7.18
CA ASN A 158 -5.45 -9.24 -8.30
C ASN A 158 -5.16 -10.52 -9.09
N ALA A 159 -4.93 -11.65 -8.42
CA ALA A 159 -4.76 -12.94 -9.07
C ALA A 159 -6.01 -13.36 -9.85
N ARG A 160 -7.20 -12.99 -9.38
CA ARG A 160 -8.50 -13.19 -10.04
C ARG A 160 -8.88 -12.06 -11.01
N ARG A 161 -7.94 -11.20 -11.39
CA ARG A 161 -8.11 -10.07 -12.34
C ARG A 161 -9.12 -8.99 -11.90
N GLN A 162 -9.44 -8.91 -10.60
CA GLN A 162 -10.31 -7.88 -10.03
C GLN A 162 -9.49 -6.63 -9.61
N PHE A 163 -8.68 -6.11 -10.53
CA PHE A 163 -7.72 -5.03 -10.27
C PHE A 163 -8.38 -3.72 -9.84
N ALA A 164 -9.53 -3.38 -10.47
CA ALA A 164 -10.24 -2.14 -10.19
C ALA A 164 -10.72 -2.08 -8.73
N LEU A 165 -11.20 -3.20 -8.19
CA LEU A 165 -11.65 -3.28 -6.81
C LEU A 165 -10.47 -3.21 -5.82
N ALA A 166 -9.39 -3.97 -6.09
CA ALA A 166 -8.19 -3.95 -5.28
C ALA A 166 -7.54 -2.56 -5.20
N SER A 167 -7.61 -1.77 -6.28
CA SER A 167 -7.10 -0.41 -6.33
C SER A 167 -8.10 0.62 -5.78
N GLY A 168 -9.39 0.45 -6.08
CA GLY A 168 -10.45 1.39 -5.71
C GLY A 168 -10.67 1.50 -4.21
N VAL A 169 -10.47 0.41 -3.48
CA VAL A 169 -10.63 0.40 -2.02
C VAL A 169 -9.69 1.38 -1.31
N LEU A 170 -8.54 1.68 -1.89
CA LEU A 170 -7.54 2.60 -1.31
C LEU A 170 -8.04 4.06 -1.15
N VAL A 171 -9.16 4.39 -1.78
CA VAL A 171 -9.83 5.71 -1.61
C VAL A 171 -10.56 5.79 -0.27
N VAL A 172 -10.94 4.67 0.31
CA VAL A 172 -11.82 4.61 1.49
C VAL A 172 -11.15 5.22 2.73
N THR A 173 -9.92 4.82 3.03
CA THR A 173 -9.20 5.33 4.23
C THR A 173 -9.05 6.84 4.22
N PRO A 174 -8.53 7.52 3.17
CA PRO A 174 -8.42 8.96 3.19
C PRO A 174 -9.77 9.66 3.28
N LEU A 175 -10.81 9.19 2.56
CA LEU A 175 -12.13 9.81 2.62
C LEU A 175 -12.76 9.66 4.00
N LEU A 176 -12.73 8.47 4.58
CA LEU A 176 -13.32 8.24 5.92
C LEU A 176 -12.56 9.04 6.99
N THR A 177 -11.24 9.14 6.88
CA THR A 177 -10.44 9.96 7.78
C THR A 177 -10.82 11.45 7.67
N ILE A 178 -11.01 11.98 6.45
CA ILE A 178 -11.48 13.36 6.24
C ILE A 178 -12.84 13.57 6.91
N VAL A 179 -13.79 12.66 6.67
CA VAL A 179 -15.14 12.76 7.26
C VAL A 179 -15.07 12.79 8.79
N ILE A 180 -14.28 11.90 9.39
CA ILE A 180 -14.12 11.86 10.85
C ILE A 180 -13.48 13.14 11.36
N LEU A 181 -12.41 13.65 10.72
CA LEU A 181 -11.76 14.88 11.11
C LEU A 181 -12.66 16.11 11.03
N LEU A 182 -13.59 16.15 10.08
CA LEU A 182 -14.53 17.26 9.93
C LEU A 182 -15.71 17.18 10.92
N LEU A 183 -16.08 15.98 11.35
CA LEU A 183 -17.22 15.76 12.27
C LEU A 183 -16.80 15.63 13.73
N GLN A 184 -15.53 15.40 14.02
CA GLN A 184 -15.05 15.21 15.39
C GLN A 184 -15.14 16.49 16.24
N PRO A 185 -15.34 16.39 17.57
CA PRO A 185 -15.15 17.48 18.50
C PRO A 185 -13.69 17.97 18.48
N ARG A 186 -13.49 19.28 18.62
CA ARG A 186 -12.13 19.87 18.61
C ARG A 186 -11.19 19.31 19.69
N GLU A 187 -11.78 18.87 20.79
CA GLU A 187 -11.08 18.30 21.94
C GLU A 187 -10.39 16.96 21.63
N TRP A 188 -10.86 16.25 20.60
CA TRP A 188 -10.27 14.98 20.20
C TRP A 188 -8.88 15.14 19.53
N GLY A 189 -8.60 16.29 18.93
CA GLY A 189 -7.30 16.55 18.33
C GLY A 189 -6.82 15.40 17.44
N VAL A 190 -5.57 14.96 17.65
CA VAL A 190 -4.96 13.87 16.86
C VAL A 190 -5.55 12.49 17.12
N TYR A 191 -6.35 12.30 18.16
CA TYR A 191 -7.06 11.02 18.37
C TYR A 191 -8.08 10.73 17.27
N GLY A 192 -8.77 11.75 16.77
CA GLY A 192 -9.68 11.56 15.65
C GLY A 192 -8.98 11.16 14.37
N LEU A 193 -7.75 11.65 14.13
CA LEU A 193 -6.91 11.22 13.03
C LEU A 193 -6.51 9.73 13.19
N ALA A 194 -6.18 9.29 14.41
CA ALA A 194 -5.87 7.90 14.72
C ALA A 194 -7.08 6.98 14.51
N ILE A 195 -8.24 7.36 15.07
CA ILE A 195 -9.49 6.60 14.93
C ILE A 195 -9.93 6.53 13.46
N GLY A 196 -9.87 7.67 12.75
CA GLY A 196 -10.20 7.73 11.33
C GLY A 196 -9.33 6.81 10.47
N THR A 197 -8.05 6.72 10.79
CA THR A 197 -7.12 5.80 10.12
C THR A 197 -7.47 4.34 10.40
N VAL A 198 -7.75 3.96 11.66
CA VAL A 198 -8.14 2.60 12.04
C VAL A 198 -9.44 2.19 11.34
N LEU A 199 -10.48 3.03 11.44
CA LEU A 199 -11.78 2.76 10.82
C LEU A 199 -11.69 2.72 9.29
N GLY A 200 -10.85 3.56 8.69
CA GLY A 200 -10.57 3.54 7.26
C GLY A 200 -10.01 2.20 6.80
N HIS A 201 -8.93 1.72 7.44
CA HIS A 201 -8.35 0.42 7.11
C HIS A 201 -9.28 -0.76 7.43
N ALA A 202 -10.09 -0.67 8.50
CA ALA A 202 -11.10 -1.67 8.81
C ALA A 202 -12.17 -1.74 7.70
N ALA A 203 -12.63 -0.59 7.22
CA ALA A 203 -13.58 -0.51 6.11
C ALA A 203 -12.97 -1.07 4.80
N GLU A 204 -11.71 -0.77 4.49
CA GLU A 204 -11.01 -1.36 3.34
C GLU A 204 -11.00 -2.90 3.41
N VAL A 205 -10.62 -3.46 4.55
CA VAL A 205 -10.61 -4.92 4.77
C VAL A 205 -12.02 -5.50 4.65
N ALA A 206 -13.02 -4.85 5.25
CA ALA A 206 -14.42 -5.30 5.18
C ALA A 206 -14.94 -5.31 3.73
N ILE A 207 -14.68 -4.27 2.95
CA ILE A 207 -15.10 -4.18 1.55
C ILE A 207 -14.44 -5.29 0.72
N LEU A 208 -13.11 -5.48 0.84
CA LEU A 208 -12.40 -6.53 0.11
C LEU A 208 -12.85 -7.93 0.52
N TRP A 209 -13.11 -8.14 1.80
CA TRP A 209 -13.61 -9.38 2.34
C TRP A 209 -15.02 -9.71 1.82
N LEU A 210 -15.94 -8.75 1.86
CA LEU A 210 -17.30 -8.91 1.33
C LEU A 210 -17.28 -9.19 -0.18
N ALA A 211 -16.43 -8.49 -0.92
CA ALA A 211 -16.24 -8.72 -2.35
C ALA A 211 -15.70 -10.13 -2.61
N LEU A 212 -14.67 -10.56 -1.86
CA LEU A 212 -14.13 -11.90 -2.02
C LEU A 212 -15.18 -12.97 -1.75
N ARG A 213 -15.98 -12.82 -0.66
CA ARG A 213 -17.09 -13.75 -0.35
C ARG A 213 -18.15 -13.82 -1.43
N ARG A 214 -18.43 -12.70 -2.10
CA ARG A 214 -19.44 -12.63 -3.16
C ARG A 214 -19.00 -13.33 -4.44
N PHE A 215 -17.73 -13.23 -4.79
CA PHE A 215 -17.18 -13.81 -6.01
C PHE A 215 -16.64 -15.23 -5.81
N HIS A 216 -16.19 -15.53 -4.60
CA HIS A 216 -15.61 -16.83 -4.25
C HIS A 216 -15.88 -17.15 -2.78
N PRO A 217 -16.80 -18.06 -2.48
CA PRO A 217 -17.02 -18.51 -1.11
C PRO A 217 -15.76 -19.23 -0.61
N VAL A 218 -14.94 -18.48 0.13
CA VAL A 218 -13.76 -19.07 0.80
C VAL A 218 -14.24 -19.94 1.94
N ALA A 219 -13.92 -21.21 1.89
CA ALA A 219 -14.26 -22.13 2.98
C ALA A 219 -13.42 -21.81 4.23
N TRP A 220 -14.08 -21.51 5.33
CA TRP A 220 -13.51 -21.45 6.67
C TRP A 220 -13.60 -22.82 7.33
N PRO A 221 -12.67 -23.18 8.24
CA PRO A 221 -11.61 -22.37 8.84
C PRO A 221 -10.32 -22.32 8.03
N LEU A 222 -9.58 -21.22 8.16
CA LEU A 222 -8.21 -21.13 7.70
C LEU A 222 -7.32 -22.01 8.61
N ARG A 223 -6.62 -22.97 8.04
CA ARG A 223 -5.75 -23.89 8.79
C ARG A 223 -4.33 -23.79 8.24
N PRO A 224 -3.30 -23.56 9.08
CA PRO A 224 -1.93 -23.58 8.60
C PRO A 224 -1.57 -24.98 8.07
N GLY A 225 -0.98 -25.02 6.87
CA GLY A 225 -0.45 -26.27 6.32
C GLY A 225 0.78 -26.71 7.11
N THR A 226 0.80 -27.95 7.57
CA THR A 226 1.83 -28.50 8.47
C THR A 226 2.72 -29.56 7.84
N GLY A 227 2.42 -30.03 6.62
CA GLY A 227 3.18 -31.08 5.95
C GLY A 227 4.42 -30.59 5.18
N PRO A 228 5.44 -31.44 4.95
CA PRO A 228 6.59 -31.11 4.12
C PRO A 228 6.23 -30.80 2.66
N ASP A 229 5.14 -31.37 2.17
CA ASP A 229 4.62 -31.17 0.82
C ASP A 229 3.47 -30.15 0.74
N ALA A 230 3.24 -29.40 1.83
CA ALA A 230 2.18 -28.40 1.87
C ALA A 230 2.42 -27.31 0.81
N PRO A 231 1.42 -26.96 -0.02
CA PRO A 231 1.51 -25.93 -1.05
C PRO A 231 2.02 -24.59 -0.53
N VAL A 232 1.69 -24.26 0.71
CA VAL A 232 2.12 -23.05 1.42
C VAL A 232 3.65 -22.93 1.51
N ARG A 233 4.41 -24.03 1.54
CA ARG A 233 5.87 -24.01 1.66
C ARG A 233 6.54 -23.25 0.53
N THR A 234 6.06 -23.39 -0.69
CA THR A 234 6.60 -22.64 -1.85
C THR A 234 6.40 -21.13 -1.66
N VAL A 235 5.24 -20.74 -1.16
CA VAL A 235 4.95 -19.32 -0.87
C VAL A 235 5.86 -18.82 0.25
N ILE A 236 6.05 -19.59 1.32
CA ILE A 236 6.90 -19.22 2.47
C ILE A 236 8.35 -19.02 2.05
N VAL A 237 8.90 -19.91 1.23
CA VAL A 237 10.29 -19.80 0.75
C VAL A 237 10.47 -18.53 -0.09
N GLN A 238 9.58 -18.27 -1.05
CA GLN A 238 9.63 -17.04 -1.85
C GLN A 238 9.43 -15.79 -0.99
N TYR A 239 8.48 -15.84 -0.07
CA TYR A 239 8.17 -14.75 0.86
C TYR A 239 9.39 -14.34 1.70
N ARG A 240 10.14 -15.31 2.24
CA ARG A 240 11.35 -15.02 3.05
C ARG A 240 12.41 -14.26 2.26
N HIS A 241 12.67 -14.64 1.00
CA HIS A 241 13.64 -13.92 0.15
C HIS A 241 13.16 -12.51 -0.19
N LEU A 242 11.87 -12.35 -0.53
CA LEU A 242 11.29 -11.04 -0.82
C LEU A 242 11.24 -10.14 0.41
N LEU A 243 11.03 -10.71 1.59
CA LEU A 243 11.00 -9.97 2.84
C LEU A 243 12.36 -9.33 3.15
N ILE A 244 13.47 -10.02 2.91
CA ILE A 244 14.82 -9.48 3.10
C ILE A 244 15.04 -8.26 2.19
N GLY A 245 14.70 -8.36 0.90
CA GLY A 245 14.82 -7.24 -0.03
C GLY A 245 13.89 -6.07 0.31
N ALA A 246 12.64 -6.38 0.68
CA ALA A 246 11.65 -5.38 1.06
C ALA A 246 12.00 -4.68 2.38
N SER A 247 12.65 -5.37 3.33
CA SER A 247 13.06 -4.75 4.60
C SER A 247 14.09 -3.66 4.41
N LEU A 248 15.06 -3.85 3.51
CA LEU A 248 16.05 -2.81 3.19
C LEU A 248 15.39 -1.54 2.63
N TRP A 249 14.40 -1.70 1.75
CA TRP A 249 13.67 -0.57 1.20
C TRP A 249 12.76 0.10 2.22
N ALA A 250 12.09 -0.68 3.07
CA ALA A 250 11.16 -0.17 4.06
C ALA A 250 11.83 0.53 5.24
N THR A 251 13.13 0.27 5.51
CA THR A 251 13.86 0.96 6.58
C THR A 251 14.17 2.41 6.28
N ALA A 252 14.28 2.82 5.01
CA ALA A 252 14.61 4.20 4.66
C ALA A 252 13.61 5.23 5.27
N PRO A 253 12.29 5.12 5.06
CA PRO A 253 11.33 6.02 5.70
C PRO A 253 11.33 5.95 7.24
N LEU A 254 11.66 4.81 7.81
CA LEU A 254 11.75 4.66 9.26
C LEU A 254 12.95 5.47 9.81
N VAL A 255 14.10 5.38 9.15
CA VAL A 255 15.29 6.14 9.51
C VAL A 255 15.05 7.64 9.33
N ASP A 256 14.51 8.05 8.18
CA ASP A 256 14.19 9.45 7.88
C ASP A 256 13.28 10.05 8.95
N ASN A 257 12.20 9.34 9.32
CA ASN A 257 11.28 9.79 10.35
C ASN A 257 11.92 9.83 11.75
N ALA A 258 12.76 8.83 12.08
CA ALA A 258 13.47 8.79 13.35
C ALA A 258 14.50 9.92 13.47
N MET A 259 15.16 10.30 12.38
CA MET A 259 16.07 11.45 12.35
C MET A 259 15.32 12.78 12.43
N ALA A 260 14.23 12.93 11.69
CA ALA A 260 13.42 14.15 11.68
C ALA A 260 12.88 14.49 13.07
N VAL A 261 12.42 13.50 13.84
CA VAL A 261 11.92 13.68 15.20
C VAL A 261 12.99 14.28 16.12
N GLN A 262 14.28 14.02 15.89
CA GLN A 262 15.37 14.55 16.73
C GLN A 262 15.66 16.04 16.46
N LEU A 263 15.16 16.60 15.36
CA LEU A 263 15.38 18.00 15.00
C LEU A 263 14.40 18.98 15.72
N GLY A 264 13.45 18.46 16.47
CA GLY A 264 12.51 19.25 17.26
C GLY A 264 11.07 19.18 16.74
N ALA A 265 10.16 19.81 17.49
CA ALA A 265 8.73 19.80 17.18
C ALA A 265 8.43 20.44 15.81
N GLY A 266 7.57 19.80 15.03
CA GLY A 266 7.19 20.22 13.69
C GLY A 266 8.09 19.70 12.56
N SER A 267 9.27 19.14 12.87
CA SER A 267 10.22 18.67 11.86
C SER A 267 9.73 17.44 11.11
N LEU A 268 9.11 16.48 11.80
CA LEU A 268 8.57 15.29 11.19
C LEU A 268 7.38 15.59 10.29
N SER A 269 6.47 16.43 10.73
CA SER A 269 5.32 16.86 9.90
C SER A 269 5.77 17.68 8.69
N THR A 270 6.76 18.56 8.81
CA THR A 270 7.35 19.28 7.70
C THR A 270 7.98 18.33 6.67
N LEU A 271 8.81 17.40 7.12
CA LEU A 271 9.37 16.35 6.25
C LEU A 271 8.24 15.58 5.54
N ARG A 272 7.21 15.19 6.27
CA ARG A 272 6.09 14.41 5.72
C ARG A 272 5.34 15.19 4.63
N PHE A 273 5.04 16.45 4.84
CA PHE A 273 4.39 17.29 3.83
C PHE A 273 5.27 17.44 2.58
N GLY A 274 6.57 17.67 2.74
CA GLY A 274 7.52 17.72 1.64
C GLY A 274 7.58 16.41 0.84
N VAL A 275 7.71 15.28 1.51
CA VAL A 275 7.71 13.95 0.89
C VAL A 275 6.39 13.68 0.15
N ASN A 276 5.24 14.07 0.71
CA ASN A 276 3.94 13.87 0.07
C ASN A 276 3.80 14.71 -1.21
N ILE A 277 4.27 15.96 -1.22
CA ILE A 277 4.30 16.80 -2.42
C ILE A 277 5.21 16.19 -3.48
N THR A 278 6.42 15.80 -3.12
CA THR A 278 7.37 15.14 -4.02
C THR A 278 6.79 13.86 -4.61
N ASN A 279 6.20 13.01 -3.77
CA ASN A 279 5.55 11.78 -4.21
C ASN A 279 4.37 12.04 -5.14
N ALA A 280 3.60 13.10 -4.93
CA ALA A 280 2.51 13.48 -5.83
C ALA A 280 3.07 13.87 -7.21
N ILE A 281 4.09 14.72 -7.27
CA ILE A 281 4.73 15.14 -8.53
C ILE A 281 5.29 13.93 -9.30
N VAL A 282 6.09 13.10 -8.61
CA VAL A 282 6.68 11.89 -9.20
C VAL A 282 5.60 10.92 -9.70
N ALA A 283 4.54 10.76 -8.94
CA ALA A 283 3.47 9.86 -9.28
C ALA A 283 2.67 10.30 -10.51
N PHE A 284 2.39 11.59 -10.65
CA PHE A 284 1.74 12.11 -11.86
C PHE A 284 2.66 11.94 -13.08
N GLY A 285 3.93 12.29 -12.97
CA GLY A 285 4.92 12.10 -14.04
C GLY A 285 5.09 10.63 -14.43
N ALA A 286 5.31 9.75 -13.46
CA ALA A 286 5.50 8.33 -13.71
C ALA A 286 4.25 7.65 -14.30
N SER A 287 3.05 8.02 -13.86
CA SER A 287 1.80 7.43 -14.39
C SER A 287 1.52 7.89 -15.84
N ALA A 288 1.79 9.15 -16.15
CA ALA A 288 1.67 9.66 -17.51
C ALA A 288 2.64 8.96 -18.47
N LEU A 289 3.90 8.79 -18.05
CA LEU A 289 4.92 8.07 -18.82
C LEU A 289 4.57 6.58 -18.97
N ALA A 290 4.15 5.90 -17.91
CA ALA A 290 3.81 4.48 -17.95
C ALA A 290 2.66 4.22 -18.91
N THR A 291 1.59 5.02 -18.90
CA THR A 291 0.45 4.86 -19.80
C THR A 291 0.80 5.09 -21.25
N ALA A 292 1.70 6.03 -21.57
CA ALA A 292 2.11 6.36 -22.93
C ALA A 292 3.14 5.36 -23.49
N VAL A 293 4.10 4.92 -22.66
CA VAL A 293 5.29 4.21 -23.11
C VAL A 293 5.15 2.69 -23.02
N LEU A 294 4.44 2.18 -22.01
CA LEU A 294 4.32 0.74 -21.76
C LEU A 294 3.74 -0.07 -22.95
N PRO A 295 2.67 0.39 -23.64
CA PRO A 295 2.15 -0.32 -24.80
C PRO A 295 3.15 -0.39 -25.95
N SER A 296 3.87 0.73 -26.19
CA SER A 296 4.90 0.80 -27.24
C SER A 296 6.07 -0.13 -26.95
N PHE A 297 6.51 -0.20 -25.70
CA PHE A 297 7.58 -1.10 -25.30
C PHE A 297 7.16 -2.57 -25.38
N SER A 298 5.95 -2.90 -25.03
CA SER A 298 5.42 -4.26 -25.12
C SER A 298 5.39 -4.75 -26.58
N HIS A 299 4.99 -3.88 -27.49
CA HIS A 299 4.98 -4.18 -28.92
C HIS A 299 6.41 -4.36 -29.49
N LEU A 300 7.33 -3.41 -29.17
CA LEU A 300 8.72 -3.48 -29.60
C LEU A 300 9.47 -4.67 -29.01
N ALA A 301 9.15 -5.07 -27.77
CA ALA A 301 9.76 -6.25 -27.15
C ALA A 301 9.43 -7.54 -27.89
N ALA A 302 8.25 -7.60 -28.49
CA ALA A 302 7.80 -8.76 -29.27
C ALA A 302 8.29 -8.74 -30.74
N THR A 303 8.56 -7.56 -31.32
CA THR A 303 8.79 -7.40 -32.75
C THR A 303 10.22 -7.01 -33.11
N ASP A 304 10.86 -6.08 -32.37
CA ASP A 304 12.21 -5.56 -32.67
C ASP A 304 12.97 -5.15 -31.39
N ARG A 305 13.88 -6.03 -30.95
CA ARG A 305 14.75 -5.79 -29.79
C ARG A 305 15.72 -4.62 -29.99
N ALA A 306 16.13 -4.32 -31.22
CA ALA A 306 17.06 -3.22 -31.49
C ALA A 306 16.33 -1.87 -31.40
N ALA A 307 15.10 -1.78 -31.93
CA ALA A 307 14.24 -0.63 -31.77
C ALA A 307 13.86 -0.41 -30.30
N LEU A 308 13.60 -1.46 -29.53
CA LEU A 308 13.35 -1.39 -28.10
C LEU A 308 14.53 -0.75 -27.35
N ARG A 309 15.76 -1.18 -27.62
CA ARG A 309 16.98 -0.61 -26.99
C ARG A 309 17.15 0.87 -27.32
N ARG A 310 16.88 1.28 -28.57
CA ARG A 310 16.95 2.70 -28.99
C ARG A 310 15.90 3.51 -28.25
N SER A 311 14.67 3.03 -28.24
CA SER A 311 13.56 3.67 -27.55
C SER A 311 13.82 3.81 -26.04
N LEU A 312 14.31 2.76 -25.37
CA LEU A 312 14.70 2.81 -23.96
C LEU A 312 15.77 3.90 -23.68
N ARG A 313 16.80 3.99 -24.52
CA ARG A 313 17.84 5.03 -24.35
C ARG A 313 17.25 6.44 -24.48
N THR A 314 16.37 6.63 -25.42
CA THR A 314 15.69 7.93 -25.64
C THR A 314 14.84 8.30 -24.43
N TRP A 315 14.01 7.37 -23.92
CA TRP A 315 13.17 7.62 -22.77
C TRP A 315 13.95 7.82 -21.47
N VAL A 316 15.06 7.09 -21.27
CA VAL A 316 15.97 7.32 -20.14
C VAL A 316 16.60 8.72 -20.22
N ARG A 317 17.02 9.16 -21.42
CA ARG A 317 17.52 10.55 -21.58
C ARG A 317 16.45 11.60 -21.30
N ILE A 318 15.24 11.41 -21.82
CA ILE A 318 14.13 12.32 -21.55
C ILE A 318 13.86 12.38 -20.04
N ALA A 319 13.77 11.23 -19.36
CA ALA A 319 13.57 11.17 -17.92
C ALA A 319 14.68 11.92 -17.16
N LEU A 320 15.96 11.70 -17.51
CA LEU A 320 17.08 12.39 -16.87
C LEU A 320 17.04 13.90 -17.12
N VAL A 321 16.79 14.34 -18.35
CA VAL A 321 16.74 15.76 -18.70
C VAL A 321 15.56 16.47 -18.03
N THR A 322 14.43 15.79 -17.85
CA THR A 322 13.25 16.39 -17.20
C THR A 322 13.33 16.36 -15.68
N THR A 323 13.93 15.33 -15.09
CA THR A 323 14.04 15.23 -13.63
C THR A 323 15.22 16.00 -13.05
N ALA A 324 16.35 16.11 -13.74
CA ALA A 324 17.52 16.81 -13.24
C ALA A 324 17.26 18.28 -12.86
N PRO A 325 16.61 19.13 -13.70
CA PRO A 325 16.34 20.52 -13.31
C PRO A 325 15.34 20.61 -12.16
N ILE A 326 14.34 19.71 -12.08
CA ILE A 326 13.37 19.66 -10.97
C ILE A 326 14.12 19.33 -9.65
N THR A 327 15.02 18.34 -9.70
CA THR A 327 15.83 17.96 -8.54
C THR A 327 16.76 19.11 -8.10
N LEU A 328 17.39 19.81 -9.07
CA LEU A 328 18.23 20.95 -8.76
C LEU A 328 17.44 22.11 -8.14
N ILE A 329 16.24 22.41 -8.64
CA ILE A 329 15.38 23.44 -8.04
C ILE A 329 14.99 23.05 -6.62
N LEU A 330 14.62 21.79 -6.38
CA LEU A 330 14.26 21.32 -5.04
C LEU A 330 15.42 21.27 -4.05
N LEU A 331 16.69 21.23 -4.53
CA LEU A 331 17.88 21.30 -3.69
C LEU A 331 18.24 22.72 -3.28
N VAL A 332 17.76 23.73 -4.01
CA VAL A 332 18.10 25.15 -3.78
C VAL A 332 17.01 25.87 -2.99
N VAL A 333 15.80 25.34 -2.99
CA VAL A 333 14.64 25.84 -2.24
C VAL A 333 14.50 25.14 -0.89
#